data_05404e4f8a37f57b45fa95b5f671defe
#
_entry.id   05404e4f8a37f57b45fa95b5f671defe
#
_cell.length_a   1.000
_cell.length_b   1.000
_cell.length_c   1.000
_cell.angle_alpha   90.00
_cell.angle_beta   90.00
_cell.angle_gamma   90.00
#
_symmetry.space_group_name_H-M   'P 1'
#
loop_
_entity.id
_entity.type
_entity.pdbx_description
1 polymer ?
#
loop_
_entity_poly.entity_id
_entity_poly.type
_entity_poly.pdbx_seq_one_letter_code
_entity_poly.pdbx_strand_id
1 'polypeptide(L)'
;MKIAQFACCLTVIIAALLACLSAGAQEIDPETGFPWGKHNAPTGYISHFEQGTRVRSTRAAMTYAYRLLAKEDKASQTEGARVLRNVIKYQDSDPNSKTYGVWPWYIEEPFDEMLAIDFNWADFLGATLISILTNYSDRLPPDVVDEAKASLDRACACIKKRDVQPSYTNIAYMGAVVCAAGGELLGKPEYLEYGRMRMERNVNSYNEIGGFVEYNSPTYTMVVLVELERALQYVKDESFREMAQYMHKEVWKTIAMHYHPATGQWSGPFSRAYRDLLSADERNRILARAGLVPKNVRVGFETGVNPLPCPEEYAGLLTRRFDSPVTFSENYNNARENFRLTGTTYLDNDLSLGTASYYPFWFQARGVMAYWNDSNGKPVCFKQRFLHNDRDFASAAGRSRQTGARFVTAYNMLYDRGSLQPGQDRPKDRTFQVKSFKIVYELIGSKENSVKQIGEDLFEFSSGKIRAVVHLCSDNRFEGREIQWSIQNDQKTGTASLVGVCYEGEEKPFKMDELDEVRIAVGVEFLKEGEAPSSAPVTISDDPYFTKNEGAFYRVEWEPVDTSTSPQLAPCKSTKY
;
A
#
# COMPACT_ATOMS: atom_id res chain seq x y z
N MET A 1 -18.70 55.12 20.14
CA MET A 1 -19.07 53.72 19.77
C MET A 1 -18.45 53.22 18.44
N LYS A 2 -17.60 53.97 17.75
CA LYS A 2 -16.93 53.55 16.48
C LYS A 2 -15.44 53.21 16.63
N ILE A 3 -14.81 53.47 17.77
CA ILE A 3 -13.38 53.20 18.01
C ILE A 3 -13.16 51.80 18.60
N ALA A 4 -14.15 51.20 19.28
CA ALA A 4 -14.05 49.85 19.84
C ALA A 4 -14.23 48.72 18.82
N GLN A 5 -14.87 48.96 17.66
CA GLN A 5 -15.02 47.97 16.60
C GLN A 5 -13.76 47.81 15.71
N PHE A 6 -12.92 48.86 15.62
CA PHE A 6 -11.67 48.77 14.85
C PHE A 6 -10.55 48.03 15.59
N ALA A 7 -10.53 48.08 16.92
CA ALA A 7 -9.54 47.36 17.73
C ALA A 7 -9.80 45.85 17.74
N CYS A 8 -11.05 45.40 17.67
CA CYS A 8 -11.42 43.98 17.66
C CYS A 8 -11.11 43.29 16.32
N CYS A 9 -11.26 44.02 15.18
CA CYS A 9 -10.90 43.48 13.86
C CYS A 9 -9.39 43.38 13.66
N LEU A 10 -8.60 44.29 14.23
CA LEU A 10 -7.14 44.26 14.10
C LEU A 10 -6.53 43.09 14.92
N THR A 11 -7.09 42.78 16.10
CA THR A 11 -6.65 41.68 16.95
C THR A 11 -6.99 40.32 16.34
N VAL A 12 -8.12 40.20 15.65
CA VAL A 12 -8.51 38.95 14.95
C VAL A 12 -7.66 38.74 13.70
N ILE A 13 -7.29 39.81 12.99
CA ILE A 13 -6.40 39.70 11.81
C ILE A 13 -4.97 39.39 12.23
N ILE A 14 -4.46 39.92 13.34
CA ILE A 14 -3.13 39.59 13.86
C ILE A 14 -3.12 38.17 14.43
N ALA A 15 -4.19 37.71 15.08
CA ALA A 15 -4.31 36.31 15.54
C ALA A 15 -4.43 35.31 14.36
N ALA A 16 -5.13 35.69 13.27
CA ALA A 16 -5.20 34.88 12.05
C ALA A 16 -3.86 34.86 11.27
N LEU A 17 -3.12 35.99 11.25
CA LEU A 17 -1.78 36.05 10.69
C LEU A 17 -0.75 35.28 11.54
N LEU A 18 -0.87 35.26 12.86
CA LEU A 18 -0.03 34.44 13.76
C LEU A 18 -0.41 32.96 13.70
N ALA A 19 -1.68 32.62 13.44
CA ALA A 19 -2.12 31.24 13.20
C ALA A 19 -1.68 30.71 11.82
N CYS A 20 -1.53 31.57 10.81
CA CYS A 20 -0.93 31.21 9.51
C CYS A 20 0.61 31.11 9.55
N LEU A 21 1.27 31.64 10.59
CA LEU A 21 2.71 31.49 10.82
C LEU A 21 3.08 30.26 11.66
N SER A 22 2.09 29.51 12.16
CA SER A 22 2.29 28.26 12.93
C SER A 22 2.02 26.97 12.13
N ALA A 23 2.26 26.95 10.81
CA ALA A 23 2.72 25.74 10.15
C ALA A 23 4.13 25.48 10.70
N GLY A 24 4.22 24.76 11.81
CA GLY A 24 5.40 24.65 12.66
C GLY A 24 6.63 24.34 11.84
N ALA A 25 7.63 25.21 11.94
CA ALA A 25 8.95 24.92 11.42
C ALA A 25 9.35 23.53 11.94
N GLN A 26 9.71 22.62 11.05
CA GLN A 26 10.15 21.28 11.43
C GLN A 26 11.29 21.41 12.42
N GLU A 27 11.12 20.89 13.63
CA GLU A 27 12.13 20.97 14.67
C GLU A 27 13.37 20.19 14.23
N ILE A 28 14.53 20.81 14.30
CA ILE A 28 15.81 20.26 13.90
C ILE A 28 16.67 20.04 15.16
N ASP A 29 17.24 18.87 15.28
CA ASP A 29 18.23 18.59 16.32
C ASP A 29 19.53 19.39 16.05
N PRO A 30 19.97 20.26 16.95
CA PRO A 30 21.11 21.14 16.70
C PRO A 30 22.45 20.38 16.58
N GLU A 31 22.58 19.24 17.24
CA GLU A 31 23.81 18.44 17.24
C GLU A 31 23.99 17.71 15.90
N THR A 32 22.98 16.95 15.48
CA THR A 32 23.06 16.13 14.26
C THR A 32 22.59 16.86 13.01
N GLY A 33 21.76 17.90 13.17
CA GLY A 33 21.03 18.55 12.08
C GLY A 33 19.85 17.73 11.56
N PHE A 34 19.46 16.66 12.25
CA PHE A 34 18.39 15.78 11.81
C PHE A 34 17.02 16.34 12.20
N PRO A 35 16.04 16.25 11.29
CA PRO A 35 14.68 16.63 11.61
C PRO A 35 14.05 15.63 12.59
N TRP A 36 13.43 16.17 13.64
CA TRP A 36 12.56 15.38 14.51
C TRP A 36 11.28 14.95 13.79
N GLY A 37 10.90 13.70 13.97
CA GLY A 37 9.68 13.10 13.44
C GLY A 37 9.03 12.21 14.46
N LYS A 38 8.04 11.43 14.00
CA LYS A 38 7.35 10.42 14.81
C LYS A 38 7.45 9.06 14.13
N HIS A 39 7.61 8.01 14.94
CA HIS A 39 7.45 6.65 14.46
C HIS A 39 5.98 6.42 14.06
N ASN A 40 5.74 6.06 12.80
CA ASN A 40 4.39 5.90 12.24
C ASN A 40 4.07 4.46 11.81
N ALA A 41 5.04 3.54 11.90
CA ALA A 41 4.79 2.14 11.59
C ALA A 41 3.99 1.47 12.72
N PRO A 42 3.29 0.36 12.46
CA PRO A 42 2.66 -0.41 13.51
C PRO A 42 3.68 -0.90 14.53
N THR A 43 3.31 -0.85 15.81
CA THR A 43 4.14 -1.37 16.92
C THR A 43 4.54 -2.82 16.64
N GLY A 44 5.82 -3.13 16.80
CA GLY A 44 6.36 -4.47 16.57
C GLY A 44 6.59 -4.84 15.10
N TYR A 45 6.57 -3.88 14.18
CA TYR A 45 6.81 -4.14 12.76
C TYR A 45 8.29 -4.37 12.42
N ILE A 46 9.15 -3.38 12.62
CA ILE A 46 10.62 -3.46 12.41
C ILE A 46 11.33 -2.89 13.63
N SER A 47 10.73 -1.88 14.24
CA SER A 47 11.20 -1.15 15.40
C SER A 47 10.41 -1.55 16.64
N HIS A 48 11.06 -1.51 17.80
CA HIS A 48 10.40 -1.70 19.08
C HIS A 48 9.66 -0.44 19.56
N PHE A 49 9.83 0.70 18.88
CA PHE A 49 9.14 1.93 19.24
C PHE A 49 7.62 1.81 19.06
N GLU A 50 6.89 2.41 19.99
CA GLU A 50 5.44 2.59 19.87
C GLU A 50 5.12 3.68 18.84
N GLN A 51 3.95 3.54 18.21
CA GLN A 51 3.47 4.55 17.28
C GLN A 51 3.33 5.92 17.96
N GLY A 52 3.88 6.95 17.36
CA GLY A 52 3.93 8.30 17.90
C GLY A 52 5.20 8.65 18.66
N THR A 53 6.07 7.67 18.97
CA THR A 53 7.38 7.93 19.58
C THR A 53 8.18 8.94 18.75
N ARG A 54 8.78 9.90 19.44
CA ARG A 54 9.61 10.94 18.81
C ARG A 54 10.99 10.38 18.46
N VAL A 55 11.36 10.48 17.17
CA VAL A 55 12.56 9.84 16.59
C VAL A 55 13.21 10.70 15.50
N ARG A 56 14.47 10.43 15.20
CA ARG A 56 15.24 11.06 14.11
C ARG A 56 15.57 10.02 13.05
N SER A 57 14.84 10.09 11.92
CA SER A 57 14.99 9.13 10.82
C SER A 57 16.19 9.48 9.93
N THR A 58 17.03 8.49 9.65
CA THR A 58 18.16 8.61 8.70
C THR A 58 17.69 8.97 7.29
N ARG A 59 16.57 8.39 6.84
CA ARG A 59 15.94 8.71 5.55
C ARG A 59 15.40 10.13 5.50
N ALA A 60 14.73 10.59 6.56
CA ALA A 60 14.25 11.97 6.64
C ALA A 60 15.41 12.97 6.65
N ALA A 61 16.49 12.66 7.35
CA ALA A 61 17.71 13.47 7.39
C ALA A 61 18.41 13.53 6.02
N MET A 62 18.53 12.42 5.29
CA MET A 62 19.06 12.41 3.93
C MET A 62 18.22 13.28 2.97
N THR A 63 16.89 13.18 3.07
CA THR A 63 15.96 14.03 2.30
C THR A 63 16.10 15.52 2.69
N TYR A 64 16.30 15.81 3.96
CA TYR A 64 16.52 17.17 4.45
C TYR A 64 17.85 17.74 3.94
N ALA A 65 18.93 16.97 3.96
CA ALA A 65 20.21 17.36 3.36
C ALA A 65 20.05 17.73 1.87
N TYR A 66 19.36 16.87 1.09
CA TYR A 66 19.03 17.17 -0.31
C TYR A 66 18.31 18.53 -0.46
N ARG A 67 17.27 18.78 0.36
CA ARG A 67 16.49 20.03 0.30
C ARG A 67 17.30 21.27 0.66
N LEU A 68 18.24 21.15 1.59
CA LEU A 68 19.16 22.22 1.95
C LEU A 68 20.15 22.51 0.82
N LEU A 69 20.72 21.48 0.21
CA LEU A 69 21.63 21.62 -0.95
C LEU A 69 20.92 22.21 -2.17
N ALA A 70 19.61 21.99 -2.31
CA ALA A 70 18.81 22.54 -3.41
C ALA A 70 18.60 24.07 -3.30
N LYS A 71 18.84 24.67 -2.13
CA LYS A 71 18.69 26.12 -1.96
C LYS A 71 19.90 26.87 -2.54
N GLU A 72 19.66 28.13 -2.95
CA GLU A 72 20.72 28.94 -3.54
C GLU A 72 21.66 29.62 -2.52
N ASP A 73 21.24 29.69 -1.25
CA ASP A 73 22.02 30.34 -0.21
C ASP A 73 23.13 29.44 0.35
N LYS A 74 24.31 30.00 0.53
CA LYS A 74 25.53 29.28 0.98
C LYS A 74 25.40 28.69 2.38
N ALA A 75 24.63 29.33 3.27
CA ALA A 75 24.43 28.83 4.64
C ALA A 75 23.65 27.53 4.63
N SER A 76 22.56 27.46 3.86
CA SER A 76 21.79 26.22 3.66
C SER A 76 22.62 25.13 3.01
N GLN A 77 23.45 25.44 2.00
CA GLN A 77 24.31 24.45 1.35
C GLN A 77 25.37 23.89 2.33
N THR A 78 25.99 24.75 3.16
CA THR A 78 26.95 24.34 4.20
C THR A 78 26.27 23.41 5.22
N GLU A 79 25.06 23.76 5.68
CA GLU A 79 24.32 22.93 6.61
C GLU A 79 23.88 21.60 5.93
N GLY A 80 23.50 21.64 4.66
CA GLY A 80 23.17 20.44 3.88
C GLY A 80 24.35 19.47 3.80
N ALA A 81 25.55 19.97 3.57
CA ALA A 81 26.80 19.16 3.57
C ALA A 81 27.08 18.55 4.96
N ARG A 82 26.87 19.34 6.05
CA ARG A 82 27.03 18.86 7.43
C ARG A 82 26.04 17.73 7.75
N VAL A 83 24.77 17.92 7.40
CA VAL A 83 23.72 16.90 7.62
C VAL A 83 24.02 15.64 6.83
N LEU A 84 24.39 15.76 5.54
CA LEU A 84 24.78 14.63 4.71
C LEU A 84 25.91 13.81 5.33
N ARG A 85 26.98 14.47 5.77
CA ARG A 85 28.13 13.82 6.45
C ARG A 85 27.66 13.07 7.70
N ASN A 86 26.78 13.67 8.48
CA ASN A 86 26.24 13.03 9.69
C ASN A 86 25.38 11.80 9.35
N VAL A 87 24.56 11.85 8.28
CA VAL A 87 23.78 10.65 7.83
C VAL A 87 24.73 9.54 7.40
N ILE A 88 25.80 9.85 6.65
CA ILE A 88 26.76 8.85 6.17
C ILE A 88 27.43 8.11 7.34
N LYS A 89 27.69 8.76 8.48
CA LYS A 89 28.29 8.13 9.67
C LYS A 89 27.44 7.01 10.28
N TYR A 90 26.10 7.02 10.06
CA TYR A 90 25.21 5.96 10.54
C TYR A 90 25.12 4.76 9.59
N GLN A 91 25.73 4.84 8.40
CA GLN A 91 25.83 3.67 7.52
C GLN A 91 26.85 2.68 8.07
N ASP A 92 26.47 1.41 8.13
CA ASP A 92 27.42 0.36 8.47
C ASP A 92 28.51 0.25 7.39
N SER A 93 29.75 0.50 7.79
CA SER A 93 30.93 0.50 6.91
C SER A 93 31.88 -0.69 7.14
N ASP A 94 31.57 -1.60 8.08
CA ASP A 94 32.36 -2.80 8.29
C ASP A 94 32.06 -3.85 7.20
N PRO A 95 33.02 -4.17 6.30
CA PRO A 95 32.80 -5.12 5.21
C PRO A 95 32.50 -6.56 5.68
N ASN A 96 32.79 -6.88 6.95
CA ASN A 96 32.50 -8.19 7.54
C ASN A 96 31.12 -8.25 8.20
N SER A 97 30.45 -7.11 8.35
CA SER A 97 29.14 -7.02 8.95
C SER A 97 28.06 -7.59 8.02
N LYS A 98 27.01 -8.16 8.63
CA LYS A 98 25.79 -8.58 7.91
C LYS A 98 25.03 -7.38 7.36
N THR A 99 25.15 -6.21 7.98
CA THR A 99 24.45 -4.96 7.66
C THR A 99 25.31 -3.99 6.86
N TYR A 100 26.47 -4.43 6.33
CA TYR A 100 27.35 -3.60 5.50
C TYR A 100 26.57 -2.86 4.40
N GLY A 101 26.69 -1.53 4.38
CA GLY A 101 26.04 -0.64 3.41
C GLY A 101 24.61 -0.23 3.75
N VAL A 102 24.06 -0.67 4.89
CA VAL A 102 22.72 -0.32 5.37
C VAL A 102 22.77 0.80 6.40
N TRP A 103 21.67 1.53 6.56
CA TRP A 103 21.43 2.49 7.65
C TRP A 103 20.34 2.00 8.58
N PRO A 104 20.38 2.27 9.90
CA PRO A 104 19.23 2.04 10.79
C PRO A 104 18.09 3.00 10.42
N TRP A 105 16.86 2.63 10.79
CA TRP A 105 15.70 3.51 10.55
C TRP A 105 15.83 4.84 11.30
N TYR A 106 16.24 4.73 12.56
CA TYR A 106 16.37 5.84 13.50
C TYR A 106 17.74 5.80 14.15
N ILE A 107 18.28 6.98 14.47
CA ILE A 107 19.56 7.04 15.18
C ILE A 107 19.46 6.63 16.65
N GLU A 108 18.24 6.62 17.18
CA GLU A 108 17.91 6.15 18.53
C GLU A 108 17.84 4.63 18.66
N GLU A 109 17.85 3.89 17.54
CA GLU A 109 17.69 2.43 17.51
C GLU A 109 18.76 1.81 16.62
N PRO A 110 19.95 1.50 17.18
CA PRO A 110 21.02 0.84 16.45
C PRO A 110 20.61 -0.58 15.99
N PHE A 111 21.38 -1.17 15.08
CA PHE A 111 21.00 -2.44 14.42
C PHE A 111 20.74 -3.60 15.38
N ASP A 112 21.46 -3.67 16.50
CA ASP A 112 21.32 -4.71 17.53
C ASP A 112 20.07 -4.54 18.41
N GLU A 113 19.47 -3.36 18.41
CA GLU A 113 18.23 -3.08 19.12
C GLU A 113 16.99 -3.19 18.23
N MET A 114 17.16 -3.18 16.90
CA MET A 114 16.03 -3.33 15.95
C MET A 114 15.41 -4.73 16.01
N LEU A 115 14.09 -4.83 15.91
CA LEU A 115 13.38 -6.12 15.85
C LEU A 115 13.71 -6.87 14.55
N ALA A 116 13.92 -6.16 13.45
CA ALA A 116 14.37 -6.71 12.18
C ALA A 116 15.14 -5.66 11.39
N ILE A 117 16.15 -6.10 10.64
CA ILE A 117 16.93 -5.20 9.78
C ILE A 117 16.17 -4.93 8.48
N ASP A 118 15.93 -3.65 8.18
CA ASP A 118 15.38 -3.24 6.89
C ASP A 118 16.47 -2.91 5.89
N PHE A 119 16.89 -3.91 5.15
CA PHE A 119 17.90 -3.76 4.10
C PHE A 119 17.47 -2.81 2.96
N ASN A 120 16.17 -2.48 2.83
CA ASN A 120 15.69 -1.52 1.82
C ASN A 120 16.24 -0.11 2.04
N TRP A 121 16.76 0.20 3.24
CA TRP A 121 17.39 1.48 3.51
C TRP A 121 18.62 1.74 2.63
N ALA A 122 19.33 0.69 2.20
CA ALA A 122 20.40 0.83 1.19
C ALA A 122 19.85 1.35 -0.15
N ASP A 123 18.71 0.83 -0.59
CA ASP A 123 18.03 1.26 -1.82
C ASP A 123 17.52 2.71 -1.70
N PHE A 124 16.76 3.03 -0.63
CA PHE A 124 16.15 4.35 -0.46
C PHE A 124 17.18 5.48 -0.28
N LEU A 125 18.20 5.28 0.55
CA LEU A 125 19.21 6.31 0.77
C LEU A 125 20.18 6.37 -0.41
N GLY A 126 20.49 5.24 -1.04
CA GLY A 126 21.27 5.17 -2.28
C GLY A 126 20.63 5.99 -3.41
N ALA A 127 19.32 5.89 -3.59
CA ALA A 127 18.57 6.68 -4.58
C ALA A 127 18.68 8.19 -4.30
N THR A 128 18.65 8.61 -3.03
CA THR A 128 18.83 10.03 -2.67
C THR A 128 20.27 10.49 -2.85
N LEU A 129 21.26 9.64 -2.53
CA LEU A 129 22.69 9.93 -2.77
C LEU A 129 22.99 10.17 -4.24
N ILE A 130 22.41 9.37 -5.16
CA ILE A 130 22.52 9.60 -6.61
C ILE A 130 22.04 11.01 -6.96
N SER A 131 20.87 11.41 -6.46
CA SER A 131 20.32 12.73 -6.73
C SER A 131 21.19 13.86 -6.17
N ILE A 132 21.79 13.67 -4.98
CA ILE A 132 22.72 14.64 -4.39
C ILE A 132 23.99 14.73 -5.22
N LEU A 133 24.63 13.60 -5.52
CA LEU A 133 25.90 13.57 -6.26
C LEU A 133 25.77 14.08 -7.69
N THR A 134 24.62 13.82 -8.34
CA THR A 134 24.39 14.29 -9.72
C THR A 134 24.06 15.78 -9.78
N ASN A 135 23.22 16.27 -8.86
CA ASN A 135 22.69 17.64 -8.97
C ASN A 135 23.48 18.67 -8.17
N TYR A 136 24.22 18.26 -7.12
CA TYR A 136 24.79 19.20 -6.13
C TYR A 136 26.21 18.82 -5.68
N SER A 137 26.95 18.02 -6.42
CA SER A 137 28.36 17.71 -6.08
C SER A 137 29.24 18.98 -6.05
N ASP A 138 28.92 19.97 -6.89
CA ASP A 138 29.59 21.29 -6.94
C ASP A 138 29.30 22.17 -5.71
N ARG A 139 28.27 21.86 -4.94
CA ARG A 139 27.85 22.56 -3.71
C ARG A 139 28.42 21.91 -2.44
N LEU A 140 29.07 20.77 -2.59
CA LEU A 140 29.69 20.02 -1.49
C LEU A 140 31.20 20.26 -1.40
N PRO A 141 31.79 20.25 -0.20
CA PRO A 141 33.23 20.14 -0.04
C PRO A 141 33.74 18.84 -0.70
N PRO A 142 34.99 18.86 -1.29
CA PRO A 142 35.52 17.68 -1.99
C PRO A 142 35.57 16.42 -1.13
N ASP A 143 35.92 16.52 0.14
CA ASP A 143 35.95 15.41 1.10
C ASP A 143 34.55 14.82 1.35
N VAL A 144 33.49 15.65 1.38
CA VAL A 144 32.11 15.19 1.50
C VAL A 144 31.64 14.47 0.22
N VAL A 145 32.11 14.93 -0.95
CA VAL A 145 31.83 14.22 -2.22
C VAL A 145 32.46 12.83 -2.19
N ASP A 146 33.69 12.69 -1.72
CA ASP A 146 34.38 11.41 -1.62
C ASP A 146 33.69 10.48 -0.59
N GLU A 147 33.32 11.00 0.58
CA GLU A 147 32.53 10.27 1.58
C GLU A 147 31.17 9.79 1.01
N ALA A 148 30.46 10.63 0.25
CA ALA A 148 29.19 10.31 -0.37
C ALA A 148 29.33 9.24 -1.46
N LYS A 149 30.40 9.32 -2.28
CA LYS A 149 30.73 8.27 -3.28
C LYS A 149 31.06 6.94 -2.60
N ALA A 150 31.86 6.94 -1.55
CA ALA A 150 32.17 5.74 -0.78
C ALA A 150 30.90 5.15 -0.12
N SER A 151 29.99 5.99 0.34
CA SER A 151 28.70 5.59 0.90
C SER A 151 27.79 4.96 -0.17
N LEU A 152 27.73 5.55 -1.36
CA LEU A 152 26.98 4.99 -2.50
C LEU A 152 27.56 3.64 -2.94
N ASP A 153 28.87 3.49 -2.96
CA ASP A 153 29.56 2.22 -3.27
C ASP A 153 29.12 1.10 -2.30
N ARG A 154 29.13 1.38 -0.99
CA ARG A 154 28.64 0.43 0.02
C ARG A 154 27.17 0.06 -0.17
N ALA A 155 26.31 1.05 -0.51
CA ALA A 155 24.90 0.80 -0.80
C ALA A 155 24.73 -0.10 -2.03
N CYS A 156 25.44 0.17 -3.13
CA CYS A 156 25.43 -0.67 -4.34
C CYS A 156 25.90 -2.10 -4.05
N ALA A 157 26.97 -2.25 -3.24
CA ALA A 157 27.46 -3.57 -2.83
C ALA A 157 26.40 -4.36 -2.02
N CYS A 158 25.73 -3.70 -1.08
CA CYS A 158 24.64 -4.28 -0.30
C CYS A 158 23.47 -4.73 -1.21
N ILE A 159 23.02 -3.86 -2.11
CA ILE A 159 21.94 -4.12 -3.07
C ILE A 159 22.29 -5.31 -3.97
N LYS A 160 23.51 -5.34 -4.51
CA LYS A 160 23.99 -6.45 -5.35
C LYS A 160 24.06 -7.77 -4.58
N LYS A 161 24.57 -7.75 -3.36
CA LYS A 161 24.67 -8.94 -2.48
C LYS A 161 23.29 -9.51 -2.13
N ARG A 162 22.31 -8.62 -1.88
CA ARG A 162 20.94 -9.01 -1.49
C ARG A 162 20.14 -9.59 -2.66
N ASP A 163 20.36 -9.12 -3.86
CA ASP A 163 19.73 -9.55 -5.12
C ASP A 163 18.21 -9.77 -5.05
N VAL A 164 17.48 -8.71 -4.70
CA VAL A 164 16.02 -8.75 -4.55
C VAL A 164 15.34 -9.10 -5.87
N GLN A 165 14.42 -10.08 -5.80
CA GLN A 165 13.71 -10.61 -6.94
C GLN A 165 12.52 -9.72 -7.37
N PRO A 166 11.99 -9.86 -8.61
CA PRO A 166 10.85 -9.08 -9.11
C PRO A 166 9.57 -9.18 -8.27
N SER A 167 9.43 -10.25 -7.47
CA SER A 167 8.30 -10.42 -6.55
C SER A 167 8.21 -9.34 -5.45
N TYR A 168 9.32 -8.66 -5.17
CA TYR A 168 9.35 -7.46 -4.34
C TYR A 168 9.54 -6.23 -5.24
N THR A 169 8.51 -5.94 -6.02
CA THR A 169 8.54 -5.06 -7.20
C THR A 169 9.22 -3.72 -6.94
N ASN A 170 8.78 -2.95 -5.94
CA ASN A 170 9.30 -1.60 -5.72
C ASN A 170 10.80 -1.58 -5.43
N ILE A 171 11.31 -2.51 -4.63
CA ILE A 171 12.74 -2.62 -4.30
C ILE A 171 13.53 -3.21 -5.47
N ALA A 172 12.93 -4.12 -6.24
CA ALA A 172 13.56 -4.69 -7.41
C ALA A 172 13.88 -3.61 -8.46
N TYR A 173 12.94 -2.70 -8.73
CA TYR A 173 13.17 -1.56 -9.63
C TYR A 173 14.14 -0.54 -9.04
N MET A 174 13.93 -0.12 -7.79
CA MET A 174 14.79 0.87 -7.12
C MET A 174 16.25 0.42 -7.09
N GLY A 175 16.53 -0.82 -6.69
CA GLY A 175 17.90 -1.32 -6.65
C GLY A 175 18.55 -1.48 -8.03
N ALA A 176 17.78 -1.76 -9.09
CA ALA A 176 18.28 -1.75 -10.47
C ALA A 176 18.75 -0.34 -10.85
N VAL A 177 17.93 0.68 -10.57
CA VAL A 177 18.25 2.09 -10.86
C VAL A 177 19.44 2.57 -10.04
N VAL A 178 19.47 2.27 -8.73
CA VAL A 178 20.58 2.68 -7.84
C VAL A 178 21.90 2.07 -8.31
N CYS A 179 21.93 0.79 -8.69
CA CYS A 179 23.14 0.16 -9.18
C CYS A 179 23.56 0.68 -10.57
N ALA A 180 22.62 0.90 -11.50
CA ALA A 180 22.95 1.41 -12.82
C ALA A 180 23.52 2.84 -12.75
N ALA A 181 22.80 3.77 -12.13
CA ALA A 181 23.27 5.16 -11.97
C ALA A 181 24.52 5.24 -11.07
N GLY A 182 24.58 4.45 -9.99
CA GLY A 182 25.75 4.36 -9.13
C GLY A 182 26.98 3.84 -9.87
N GLY A 183 26.83 2.83 -10.73
CA GLY A 183 27.89 2.30 -11.58
C GLY A 183 28.50 3.37 -12.49
N GLU A 184 27.66 4.18 -13.14
CA GLU A 184 28.12 5.31 -13.96
C GLU A 184 28.80 6.40 -13.15
N LEU A 185 28.22 6.81 -12.01
CA LEU A 185 28.78 7.86 -11.14
C LEU A 185 30.11 7.47 -10.50
N LEU A 186 30.28 6.20 -10.16
CA LEU A 186 31.48 5.67 -9.49
C LEU A 186 32.53 5.16 -10.50
N GLY A 187 32.20 5.09 -11.80
CA GLY A 187 33.08 4.47 -12.80
C GLY A 187 33.25 2.95 -12.57
N LYS A 188 32.23 2.27 -12.03
CA LYS A 188 32.22 0.83 -11.73
C LYS A 188 31.29 0.07 -12.66
N PRO A 189 31.75 -0.44 -13.80
CA PRO A 189 30.92 -1.10 -14.81
C PRO A 189 30.18 -2.33 -14.26
N GLU A 190 30.72 -3.01 -13.25
CA GLU A 190 30.09 -4.17 -12.62
C GLU A 190 28.79 -3.86 -11.89
N TYR A 191 28.56 -2.60 -11.49
CA TYR A 191 27.27 -2.17 -10.94
C TYR A 191 26.29 -1.78 -12.04
N LEU A 192 26.75 -1.14 -13.11
CA LEU A 192 25.91 -0.83 -14.27
C LEU A 192 25.38 -2.12 -14.91
N GLU A 193 26.26 -3.09 -15.15
CA GLU A 193 25.88 -4.39 -15.71
C GLU A 193 24.89 -5.14 -14.82
N TYR A 194 25.13 -5.15 -13.51
CA TYR A 194 24.19 -5.74 -12.55
C TYR A 194 22.83 -5.01 -12.56
N GLY A 195 22.83 -3.67 -12.59
CA GLY A 195 21.60 -2.87 -12.68
C GLY A 195 20.80 -3.19 -13.94
N ARG A 196 21.48 -3.30 -15.10
CA ARG A 196 20.87 -3.66 -16.39
C ARG A 196 20.27 -5.06 -16.38
N MET A 197 21.03 -6.07 -15.94
CA MET A 197 20.54 -7.44 -15.77
C MET A 197 19.30 -7.52 -14.85
N ARG A 198 19.30 -6.75 -13.77
CA ARG A 198 18.16 -6.71 -12.84
C ARG A 198 16.94 -6.03 -13.44
N MET A 199 17.12 -4.95 -14.23
CA MET A 199 16.02 -4.29 -14.97
C MET A 199 15.42 -5.24 -16.00
N GLU A 200 16.25 -5.94 -16.76
CA GLU A 200 15.81 -6.94 -17.75
C GLU A 200 15.00 -8.06 -17.07
N ARG A 201 15.44 -8.55 -15.92
CA ARG A 201 14.71 -9.55 -15.12
C ARG A 201 13.34 -9.03 -14.66
N ASN A 202 13.25 -7.75 -14.28
CA ASN A 202 11.97 -7.13 -13.91
C ASN A 202 11.02 -7.01 -15.11
N VAL A 203 11.52 -6.60 -16.27
CA VAL A 203 10.76 -6.53 -17.52
C VAL A 203 10.25 -7.90 -17.95
N ASN A 204 11.12 -8.91 -17.93
CA ASN A 204 10.75 -10.28 -18.29
C ASN A 204 9.67 -10.83 -17.36
N SER A 205 9.80 -10.62 -16.04
CA SER A 205 8.80 -11.01 -15.05
C SER A 205 7.45 -10.32 -15.28
N TYR A 206 7.46 -9.02 -15.57
CA TYR A 206 6.25 -8.27 -15.91
C TYR A 206 5.55 -8.85 -17.16
N ASN A 207 6.31 -9.13 -18.21
CA ASN A 207 5.77 -9.67 -19.46
C ASN A 207 5.22 -11.08 -19.31
N GLU A 208 5.89 -11.93 -18.53
CA GLU A 208 5.46 -13.31 -18.25
C GLU A 208 4.15 -13.36 -17.45
N ILE A 209 4.02 -12.51 -16.44
CA ILE A 209 2.87 -12.46 -15.54
C ILE A 209 1.70 -11.67 -16.18
N GLY A 210 2.00 -10.65 -16.96
CA GLY A 210 1.06 -9.67 -17.49
C GLY A 210 0.77 -8.52 -16.51
N GLY A 211 1.64 -8.28 -15.54
CA GLY A 211 1.50 -7.24 -14.53
C GLY A 211 2.57 -7.26 -13.45
N PHE A 212 2.46 -6.35 -12.49
CA PHE A 212 3.36 -6.30 -11.34
C PHE A 212 2.94 -7.29 -10.26
N VAL A 213 3.91 -7.94 -9.59
CA VAL A 213 3.62 -8.83 -8.45
C VAL A 213 3.11 -8.06 -7.24
N GLU A 214 3.64 -6.86 -6.96
CA GLU A 214 3.00 -5.91 -6.04
C GLU A 214 1.83 -5.21 -6.77
N TYR A 215 0.82 -6.01 -7.10
CA TYR A 215 -0.28 -5.65 -7.97
C TYR A 215 -1.04 -4.43 -7.48
N ASN A 216 -1.25 -3.47 -8.39
CA ASN A 216 -2.13 -2.32 -8.24
C ASN A 216 -1.95 -1.57 -6.91
N SER A 217 -0.70 -1.45 -6.43
CA SER A 217 -0.38 -0.82 -5.15
C SER A 217 -0.28 0.70 -5.30
N PRO A 218 -1.18 1.51 -4.73
CA PRO A 218 -1.11 2.97 -4.86
C PRO A 218 0.21 3.55 -4.35
N THR A 219 0.80 2.95 -3.32
CA THR A 219 2.09 3.37 -2.77
C THR A 219 3.25 2.91 -3.63
N TYR A 220 3.31 1.60 -3.93
CA TYR A 220 4.51 1.01 -4.53
C TYR A 220 4.57 1.18 -6.04
N THR A 221 3.43 1.24 -6.72
CA THR A 221 3.39 1.63 -8.13
C THR A 221 3.92 3.06 -8.32
N MET A 222 3.60 3.99 -7.39
CA MET A 222 4.17 5.33 -7.42
C MET A 222 5.67 5.35 -7.11
N VAL A 223 6.19 4.46 -6.26
CA VAL A 223 7.64 4.30 -6.05
C VAL A 223 8.30 3.83 -7.34
N VAL A 224 7.76 2.82 -8.02
CA VAL A 224 8.28 2.35 -9.30
C VAL A 224 8.28 3.46 -10.35
N LEU A 225 7.18 4.24 -10.45
CA LEU A 225 7.09 5.37 -11.37
C LEU A 225 8.24 6.37 -11.14
N VAL A 226 8.45 6.78 -9.90
CA VAL A 226 9.52 7.75 -9.54
C VAL A 226 10.90 7.18 -9.83
N GLU A 227 11.15 5.90 -9.58
CA GLU A 227 12.46 5.30 -9.86
C GLU A 227 12.71 5.14 -11.38
N LEU A 228 11.69 4.87 -12.18
CA LEU A 228 11.79 4.89 -13.64
C LEU A 228 12.05 6.32 -14.18
N GLU A 229 11.39 7.34 -13.61
CA GLU A 229 11.67 8.76 -13.90
C GLU A 229 13.12 9.11 -13.51
N ARG A 230 13.62 8.62 -12.36
CA ARG A 230 15.01 8.74 -11.93
C ARG A 230 15.98 8.08 -12.91
N ALA A 231 15.67 6.88 -13.37
CA ALA A 231 16.45 6.17 -14.37
C ALA A 231 16.56 6.98 -15.66
N LEU A 232 15.44 7.48 -16.18
CA LEU A 232 15.40 8.27 -17.42
C LEU A 232 16.12 9.63 -17.29
N GLN A 233 16.26 10.14 -16.08
CA GLN A 233 16.95 11.39 -15.79
C GLN A 233 18.47 11.20 -15.60
N TYR A 234 18.91 10.11 -14.95
CA TYR A 234 20.28 9.99 -14.47
C TYR A 234 21.10 8.86 -15.12
N VAL A 235 20.48 7.78 -15.63
CA VAL A 235 21.20 6.70 -16.31
C VAL A 235 21.40 7.07 -17.78
N LYS A 236 22.62 6.87 -18.29
CA LYS A 236 23.02 7.16 -19.68
C LYS A 236 22.97 5.92 -20.57
N ASP A 237 23.14 4.72 -20.02
CA ASP A 237 23.08 3.45 -20.74
C ASP A 237 21.77 3.34 -21.53
N GLU A 238 21.86 3.24 -22.85
CA GLU A 238 20.71 3.29 -23.76
C GLU A 238 19.78 2.10 -23.54
N SER A 239 20.32 0.89 -23.42
CA SER A 239 19.53 -0.33 -23.20
C SER A 239 18.74 -0.27 -21.89
N PHE A 240 19.36 0.26 -20.81
CA PHE A 240 18.64 0.46 -19.54
C PHE A 240 17.50 1.49 -19.70
N ARG A 241 17.75 2.57 -20.42
CA ARG A 241 16.77 3.65 -20.68
C ARG A 241 15.58 3.16 -21.49
N GLU A 242 15.79 2.35 -22.53
CA GLU A 242 14.71 1.74 -23.32
C GLU A 242 13.79 0.88 -22.45
N MET A 243 14.36 0.02 -21.61
CA MET A 243 13.59 -0.77 -20.64
C MET A 243 12.84 0.11 -19.64
N ALA A 244 13.47 1.19 -19.16
CA ALA A 244 12.83 2.13 -18.23
C ALA A 244 11.67 2.89 -18.90
N GLN A 245 11.79 3.30 -20.15
CA GLN A 245 10.72 3.93 -20.94
C GLN A 245 9.53 3.00 -21.14
N TYR A 246 9.80 1.74 -21.52
CA TYR A 246 8.76 0.73 -21.66
C TYR A 246 8.00 0.54 -20.33
N MET A 247 8.70 0.34 -19.22
CA MET A 247 8.07 0.14 -17.92
C MET A 247 7.37 1.40 -17.39
N HIS A 248 7.89 2.60 -17.69
CA HIS A 248 7.21 3.86 -17.35
C HIS A 248 5.82 3.94 -18.02
N LYS A 249 5.71 3.51 -19.26
CA LYS A 249 4.44 3.42 -19.98
C LYS A 249 3.48 2.41 -19.32
N GLU A 250 3.94 1.20 -18.97
CA GLU A 250 3.14 0.16 -18.33
C GLU A 250 2.69 0.55 -16.91
N VAL A 251 3.52 1.27 -16.16
CA VAL A 251 3.13 1.85 -14.86
C VAL A 251 1.99 2.86 -15.05
N TRP A 252 2.10 3.75 -16.04
CA TRP A 252 1.03 4.71 -16.32
C TRP A 252 -0.27 4.06 -16.79
N LYS A 253 -0.18 2.99 -17.55
CA LYS A 253 -1.34 2.17 -17.91
C LYS A 253 -2.06 1.67 -16.66
N THR A 254 -1.32 1.07 -15.72
CA THR A 254 -1.89 0.60 -14.44
C THR A 254 -2.56 1.73 -13.68
N ILE A 255 -1.89 2.89 -13.53
CA ILE A 255 -2.44 4.06 -12.82
C ILE A 255 -3.74 4.53 -13.48
N ALA A 256 -3.71 4.77 -14.79
CA ALA A 256 -4.82 5.37 -15.51
C ALA A 256 -6.04 4.43 -15.63
N MET A 257 -5.81 3.14 -15.79
CA MET A 257 -6.89 2.16 -15.85
C MET A 257 -7.66 2.07 -14.54
N HIS A 258 -6.96 2.14 -13.39
CA HIS A 258 -7.58 2.03 -12.08
C HIS A 258 -8.03 3.37 -11.48
N TYR A 259 -7.65 4.50 -12.06
CA TYR A 259 -8.10 5.78 -11.54
C TYR A 259 -9.59 5.99 -11.82
N HIS A 260 -10.38 6.25 -10.77
CA HIS A 260 -11.81 6.54 -10.87
C HIS A 260 -12.05 8.06 -10.78
N PRO A 261 -12.34 8.75 -11.90
CA PRO A 261 -12.38 10.22 -11.93
C PRO A 261 -13.44 10.81 -11.02
N ALA A 262 -14.63 10.19 -10.91
CA ALA A 262 -15.74 10.71 -10.14
C ALA A 262 -15.42 10.82 -8.64
N THR A 263 -14.69 9.85 -8.07
CA THR A 263 -14.29 9.86 -6.66
C THR A 263 -12.89 10.42 -6.45
N GLY A 264 -12.09 10.53 -7.51
CA GLY A 264 -10.66 10.86 -7.40
C GLY A 264 -9.87 9.80 -6.64
N GLN A 265 -10.33 8.55 -6.63
CA GLN A 265 -9.67 7.45 -5.94
C GLN A 265 -9.01 6.50 -6.94
N TRP A 266 -8.04 5.77 -6.45
CA TRP A 266 -7.42 4.65 -7.16
C TRP A 266 -8.21 3.39 -6.80
N SER A 267 -8.81 2.74 -7.80
CA SER A 267 -9.68 1.58 -7.58
C SER A 267 -8.89 0.32 -7.24
N GLY A 268 -9.40 -0.45 -6.27
CA GLY A 268 -8.81 -1.74 -5.89
C GLY A 268 -8.99 -2.85 -6.93
N PRO A 269 -8.62 -4.08 -6.58
CA PRO A 269 -8.03 -4.49 -5.31
C PRO A 269 -6.54 -4.12 -5.22
N PHE A 270 -5.99 -4.08 -4.00
CA PHE A 270 -4.58 -3.76 -3.79
C PHE A 270 -3.84 -4.92 -3.11
N SER A 271 -2.73 -5.34 -3.68
CA SER A 271 -1.85 -6.30 -2.99
C SER A 271 -1.21 -5.68 -1.76
N ARG A 272 -0.91 -4.36 -1.81
CA ARG A 272 -0.30 -3.60 -0.72
C ARG A 272 -0.76 -2.14 -0.72
N ALA A 273 -1.38 -1.70 0.37
CA ALA A 273 -1.75 -0.30 0.59
C ALA A 273 -1.66 0.06 2.08
N TYR A 274 -1.23 1.29 2.39
CA TYR A 274 -1.17 1.79 3.77
C TYR A 274 -2.39 2.63 4.15
N ARG A 275 -3.19 3.02 3.16
CA ARG A 275 -4.39 3.85 3.34
C ARG A 275 -5.53 3.29 2.52
N ASP A 276 -6.72 3.54 2.97
CA ASP A 276 -7.93 3.11 2.30
C ASP A 276 -8.46 4.18 1.33
N LEU A 277 -8.12 5.45 1.55
CA LEU A 277 -8.47 6.60 0.71
C LEU A 277 -7.21 7.38 0.34
N LEU A 278 -7.11 7.80 -0.93
CA LEU A 278 -6.09 8.73 -1.37
C LEU A 278 -6.32 10.09 -0.73
N SER A 279 -5.26 10.69 -0.19
CA SER A 279 -5.27 12.09 0.22
C SER A 279 -5.33 13.01 -1.00
N ALA A 280 -5.69 14.28 -0.77
CA ALA A 280 -5.67 15.30 -1.82
C ALA A 280 -4.28 15.44 -2.46
N ASP A 281 -3.21 15.35 -1.66
CA ASP A 281 -1.84 15.43 -2.17
C ASP A 281 -1.45 14.24 -3.05
N GLU A 282 -1.84 13.02 -2.68
CA GLU A 282 -1.59 11.82 -3.49
C GLU A 282 -2.32 11.89 -4.83
N ARG A 283 -3.59 12.28 -4.81
CA ARG A 283 -4.36 12.53 -6.02
C ARG A 283 -3.73 13.62 -6.89
N ASN A 284 -3.35 14.74 -6.30
CA ASN A 284 -2.74 15.86 -7.03
C ASN A 284 -1.40 15.48 -7.66
N ARG A 285 -0.61 14.58 -7.05
CA ARG A 285 0.63 14.07 -7.64
C ARG A 285 0.38 13.29 -8.93
N ILE A 286 -0.68 12.50 -8.99
CA ILE A 286 -1.08 11.76 -10.20
C ILE A 286 -1.52 12.76 -11.28
N LEU A 287 -2.48 13.63 -10.94
CA LEU A 287 -3.10 14.56 -11.88
C LEU A 287 -2.12 15.62 -12.40
N ALA A 288 -1.16 16.07 -11.57
CA ALA A 288 -0.16 17.05 -11.98
C ALA A 288 0.78 16.50 -13.08
N ARG A 289 1.16 15.22 -12.98
CA ARG A 289 1.95 14.55 -14.02
C ARG A 289 1.20 14.42 -15.34
N ALA A 290 -0.12 14.39 -15.30
CA ALA A 290 -0.99 14.40 -16.47
C ALA A 290 -1.36 15.82 -16.95
N GLY A 291 -0.84 16.87 -16.31
CA GLY A 291 -1.17 18.26 -16.64
C GLY A 291 -2.60 18.68 -16.26
N LEU A 292 -3.27 17.93 -15.38
CA LEU A 292 -4.69 18.10 -15.02
C LEU A 292 -4.94 18.93 -13.77
N VAL A 293 -3.90 19.48 -13.14
CA VAL A 293 -4.02 20.40 -12.01
C VAL A 293 -3.45 21.78 -12.35
N PRO A 294 -3.94 22.85 -11.70
CA PRO A 294 -3.36 24.17 -11.88
C PRO A 294 -1.86 24.20 -11.55
N LYS A 295 -1.08 24.98 -12.29
CA LYS A 295 0.38 25.08 -12.11
C LYS A 295 0.81 25.56 -10.71
N ASN A 296 -0.07 26.24 -9.98
CA ASN A 296 0.17 26.72 -8.63
C ASN A 296 -0.08 25.67 -7.53
N VAL A 297 -0.58 24.49 -7.88
CA VAL A 297 -0.74 23.40 -6.91
C VAL A 297 0.65 22.86 -6.59
N ARG A 298 1.03 22.95 -5.32
CA ARG A 298 2.31 22.40 -4.85
C ARG A 298 2.21 20.89 -4.84
N VAL A 299 2.89 20.24 -5.78
CA VAL A 299 3.04 18.79 -5.82
C VAL A 299 4.33 18.45 -5.08
N GLY A 300 4.25 17.63 -4.03
CA GLY A 300 5.45 17.13 -3.35
C GLY A 300 6.22 16.21 -4.31
N PHE A 301 7.44 16.59 -4.65
CA PHE A 301 8.33 15.78 -5.47
C PHE A 301 9.22 14.92 -4.60
N GLU A 302 9.50 13.72 -5.05
CA GLU A 302 10.57 12.90 -4.50
C GLU A 302 11.91 13.59 -4.75
N THR A 303 12.86 13.36 -3.86
CA THR A 303 14.16 14.05 -3.88
C THR A 303 14.88 13.90 -5.23
N GLY A 304 14.97 14.99 -5.96
CA GLY A 304 15.80 15.11 -7.16
C GLY A 304 15.21 14.53 -8.43
N VAL A 305 13.98 14.07 -8.44
CA VAL A 305 13.36 13.53 -9.65
C VAL A 305 12.33 14.50 -10.20
N ASN A 306 12.54 14.94 -11.44
CA ASN A 306 11.55 15.70 -12.17
C ASN A 306 10.51 14.74 -12.76
N PRO A 307 9.21 14.93 -12.45
CA PRO A 307 8.18 14.09 -13.01
C PRO A 307 8.16 14.15 -14.53
N LEU A 308 8.07 12.99 -15.16
CA LEU A 308 7.78 12.91 -16.58
C LEU A 308 6.26 12.94 -16.81
N PRO A 309 5.80 13.48 -17.96
CA PRO A 309 4.39 13.52 -18.27
C PRO A 309 3.80 12.11 -18.41
N CYS A 310 2.53 11.97 -18.04
CA CYS A 310 1.73 10.81 -18.40
C CYS A 310 1.71 10.64 -19.92
N PRO A 311 1.91 9.44 -20.47
CA PRO A 311 1.75 9.20 -21.90
C PRO A 311 0.37 9.66 -22.39
N GLU A 312 0.33 10.32 -23.54
CA GLU A 312 -0.87 10.96 -24.09
C GLU A 312 -2.05 9.99 -24.22
N GLU A 313 -1.77 8.74 -24.60
CA GLU A 313 -2.75 7.66 -24.72
C GLU A 313 -3.47 7.31 -23.41
N TYR A 314 -2.87 7.60 -22.25
CA TYR A 314 -3.46 7.30 -20.93
C TYR A 314 -4.01 8.54 -20.21
N ALA A 315 -3.58 9.75 -20.58
CA ALA A 315 -3.99 10.98 -19.90
C ALA A 315 -5.52 11.17 -19.91
N GLY A 316 -6.18 10.83 -21.02
CA GLY A 316 -7.63 10.90 -21.17
C GLY A 316 -8.41 9.98 -20.22
N LEU A 317 -7.80 8.86 -19.80
CA LEU A 317 -8.44 7.93 -18.87
C LEU A 317 -8.62 8.54 -17.45
N LEU A 318 -7.78 9.51 -17.09
CA LEU A 318 -7.84 10.17 -15.78
C LEU A 318 -9.02 11.15 -15.64
N THR A 319 -9.69 11.49 -16.73
CA THR A 319 -10.86 12.39 -16.76
C THR A 319 -12.06 11.79 -17.47
N ARG A 320 -11.98 10.49 -17.81
CA ARG A 320 -13.02 9.80 -18.60
C ARG A 320 -14.37 9.82 -17.91
N ARG A 321 -15.42 9.83 -18.70
CA ARG A 321 -16.78 9.45 -18.35
C ARG A 321 -17.10 8.10 -18.99
N PHE A 322 -17.94 7.34 -18.36
CA PHE A 322 -18.30 6.01 -18.82
C PHE A 322 -19.68 6.06 -19.50
N ASP A 323 -19.74 5.74 -20.80
CA ASP A 323 -21.02 5.57 -21.53
C ASP A 323 -21.74 4.30 -21.07
N SER A 324 -20.98 3.31 -20.66
CA SER A 324 -21.45 2.07 -20.03
C SER A 324 -20.42 1.60 -19.01
N PRO A 325 -20.81 0.81 -18.00
CA PRO A 325 -19.88 0.24 -17.03
C PRO A 325 -18.78 -0.57 -17.70
N VAL A 326 -17.56 -0.47 -17.17
CA VAL A 326 -16.40 -1.22 -17.62
C VAL A 326 -15.96 -2.19 -16.53
N THR A 327 -15.77 -3.46 -16.92
CA THR A 327 -15.15 -4.47 -16.05
C THR A 327 -13.94 -5.05 -16.75
N PHE A 328 -12.80 -5.10 -16.06
CA PHE A 328 -11.60 -5.76 -16.56
C PHE A 328 -10.95 -6.60 -15.47
N SER A 329 -10.20 -7.60 -15.91
CA SER A 329 -9.46 -8.47 -15.01
C SER A 329 -8.01 -8.57 -15.45
N GLU A 330 -7.10 -8.53 -14.48
CA GLU A 330 -5.67 -8.62 -14.71
C GLU A 330 -5.09 -9.78 -13.87
N ASN A 331 -4.14 -10.48 -14.47
CA ASN A 331 -3.44 -11.52 -13.74
C ASN A 331 -2.26 -10.90 -12.97
N TYR A 332 -2.07 -11.36 -11.74
CA TYR A 332 -0.84 -11.16 -11.00
C TYR A 332 -0.48 -12.47 -10.30
N ASN A 333 0.81 -12.78 -10.21
CA ASN A 333 1.25 -14.07 -9.69
C ASN A 333 1.89 -13.89 -8.31
N ASN A 334 1.57 -14.81 -7.42
CA ASN A 334 2.40 -15.04 -6.26
C ASN A 334 3.51 -16.02 -6.71
N ALA A 335 4.76 -15.56 -6.74
CA ALA A 335 5.94 -16.22 -7.35
C ALA A 335 6.25 -17.64 -6.85
N ARG A 336 5.44 -18.22 -6.00
CA ARG A 336 5.70 -19.56 -5.43
C ARG A 336 4.98 -20.71 -6.13
N GLU A 337 4.01 -20.44 -7.00
CA GLU A 337 3.18 -21.51 -7.58
C GLU A 337 2.61 -21.07 -8.93
N ASN A 338 2.41 -21.99 -9.83
CA ASN A 338 1.68 -21.85 -11.10
C ASN A 338 0.21 -21.38 -10.90
N PHE A 339 -0.07 -20.65 -9.84
CA PHE A 339 -1.39 -20.18 -9.45
C PHE A 339 -1.58 -18.75 -9.91
N ARG A 340 -2.38 -18.54 -10.95
CA ARG A 340 -2.71 -17.21 -11.45
C ARG A 340 -3.71 -16.55 -10.51
N LEU A 341 -3.27 -15.50 -9.82
CA LEU A 341 -4.16 -14.62 -9.09
C LEU A 341 -4.73 -13.56 -10.02
N THR A 342 -5.99 -13.24 -9.85
CA THR A 342 -6.71 -12.27 -10.69
C THR A 342 -7.26 -11.14 -9.82
N GLY A 343 -6.97 -9.91 -10.22
CA GLY A 343 -7.65 -8.72 -9.75
C GLY A 343 -8.72 -8.33 -10.74
N THR A 344 -9.95 -8.13 -10.29
CA THR A 344 -11.07 -7.68 -11.12
C THR A 344 -11.50 -6.30 -10.67
N THR A 345 -11.62 -5.36 -11.60
CA THR A 345 -12.04 -3.97 -11.33
C THR A 345 -13.24 -3.61 -12.20
N TYR A 346 -14.29 -3.11 -11.55
CA TYR A 346 -15.49 -2.53 -12.16
C TYR A 346 -15.49 -1.03 -11.95
N LEU A 347 -15.81 -0.27 -12.99
CA LEU A 347 -15.90 1.17 -12.98
C LEU A 347 -17.15 1.64 -13.72
N ASP A 348 -17.89 2.56 -13.13
CA ASP A 348 -18.88 3.38 -13.81
C ASP A 348 -18.79 4.84 -13.37
N ASN A 349 -19.78 5.70 -13.68
CA ASN A 349 -19.73 7.11 -13.30
C ASN A 349 -19.93 7.40 -11.81
N ASP A 350 -20.42 6.45 -11.03
CA ASP A 350 -20.78 6.62 -9.63
C ASP A 350 -19.97 5.74 -8.70
N LEU A 351 -19.58 4.56 -9.16
CA LEU A 351 -19.01 3.47 -8.36
C LEU A 351 -17.73 2.92 -8.98
N SER A 352 -16.77 2.61 -8.15
CA SER A 352 -15.71 1.65 -8.49
C SER A 352 -15.70 0.50 -7.47
N LEU A 353 -15.51 -0.73 -7.96
CA LEU A 353 -15.38 -1.95 -7.15
C LEU A 353 -14.18 -2.75 -7.64
N GLY A 354 -13.31 -3.14 -6.73
CA GLY A 354 -12.21 -4.06 -7.03
C GLY A 354 -12.18 -5.24 -6.08
N THR A 355 -12.02 -6.45 -6.64
CA THR A 355 -11.86 -7.69 -5.86
C THR A 355 -10.68 -8.52 -6.36
N ALA A 356 -9.98 -9.18 -5.45
CA ALA A 356 -8.96 -10.16 -5.79
C ALA A 356 -9.49 -11.59 -5.64
N SER A 357 -9.13 -12.48 -6.57
CA SER A 357 -9.53 -13.89 -6.53
C SER A 357 -9.01 -14.62 -5.29
N TYR A 358 -7.91 -14.14 -4.71
CA TYR A 358 -7.33 -14.62 -3.46
C TYR A 358 -6.48 -13.54 -2.81
N TYR A 359 -6.59 -13.35 -1.50
CA TYR A 359 -5.79 -12.39 -0.72
C TYR A 359 -5.78 -12.76 0.77
N PRO A 360 -4.62 -12.62 1.45
CA PRO A 360 -4.55 -12.69 2.91
C PRO A 360 -5.05 -11.40 3.54
N PHE A 361 -5.62 -11.47 4.75
CA PHE A 361 -6.10 -10.30 5.50
C PHE A 361 -4.99 -9.65 6.35
N TRP A 362 -3.81 -9.42 5.80
CA TRP A 362 -2.79 -8.68 6.51
C TRP A 362 -2.97 -7.17 6.35
N PHE A 363 -2.39 -6.39 7.24
CA PHE A 363 -2.69 -4.96 7.37
C PHE A 363 -2.43 -4.10 6.11
N GLN A 364 -1.70 -4.59 5.12
CA GLN A 364 -1.49 -3.90 3.84
C GLN A 364 -2.33 -4.45 2.69
N ALA A 365 -2.87 -5.66 2.76
CA ALA A 365 -3.70 -6.18 1.69
C ALA A 365 -5.11 -5.58 1.72
N ARG A 366 -5.63 -5.29 0.53
CA ARG A 366 -6.98 -4.79 0.31
C ARG A 366 -7.63 -5.60 -0.80
N GLY A 367 -8.07 -6.78 -0.45
CA GLY A 367 -8.62 -7.74 -1.43
C GLY A 367 -9.99 -7.33 -1.98
N VAL A 368 -10.74 -6.52 -1.24
CA VAL A 368 -12.01 -5.92 -1.68
C VAL A 368 -12.01 -4.46 -1.30
N MET A 369 -12.24 -3.59 -2.30
CA MET A 369 -12.39 -2.15 -2.12
C MET A 369 -13.44 -1.62 -3.06
N ALA A 370 -14.39 -0.83 -2.54
CA ALA A 370 -15.30 -0.07 -3.37
C ALA A 370 -15.32 1.40 -2.96
N TYR A 371 -15.49 2.29 -3.94
CA TYR A 371 -15.52 3.74 -3.74
C TYR A 371 -16.69 4.37 -4.46
N TRP A 372 -17.37 5.29 -3.77
CA TRP A 372 -18.36 6.19 -4.33
C TRP A 372 -18.37 7.51 -3.54
N ASN A 373 -19.19 8.46 -3.93
CA ASN A 373 -19.29 9.73 -3.22
C ASN A 373 -20.52 9.75 -2.30
N ASP A 374 -20.36 10.37 -1.12
CA ASP A 374 -21.47 10.75 -0.27
C ASP A 374 -22.31 11.88 -0.91
N SER A 375 -23.38 12.34 -0.25
CA SER A 375 -24.26 13.40 -0.77
C SER A 375 -23.55 14.74 -0.97
N ASN A 376 -22.41 14.96 -0.33
CA ASN A 376 -21.59 16.16 -0.45
C ASN A 376 -20.43 16.01 -1.47
N GLY A 377 -20.37 14.92 -2.20
CA GLY A 377 -19.30 14.64 -3.17
C GLY A 377 -17.98 14.21 -2.55
N LYS A 378 -17.97 13.79 -1.28
CA LYS A 378 -16.79 13.30 -0.60
C LYS A 378 -16.67 11.78 -0.80
N PRO A 379 -15.50 11.25 -1.19
CA PRO A 379 -15.34 9.81 -1.39
C PRO A 379 -15.47 9.03 -0.08
N VAL A 380 -16.22 7.94 -0.15
CA VAL A 380 -16.32 6.90 0.87
C VAL A 380 -15.71 5.61 0.36
N CYS A 381 -15.31 4.75 1.30
CA CYS A 381 -14.68 3.48 1.01
C CYS A 381 -15.39 2.35 1.75
N PHE A 382 -15.83 1.35 0.99
CA PHE A 382 -16.30 0.07 1.54
C PHE A 382 -15.19 -0.97 1.42
N LYS A 383 -14.93 -1.70 2.50
CA LYS A 383 -13.89 -2.73 2.56
C LYS A 383 -14.28 -3.87 3.50
N GLN A 384 -13.54 -4.98 3.38
CA GLN A 384 -13.66 -6.11 4.32
C GLN A 384 -12.33 -6.39 5.01
N ARG A 385 -12.41 -6.95 6.23
CA ARG A 385 -11.26 -7.34 7.06
C ARG A 385 -11.55 -8.65 7.78
N PHE A 386 -10.50 -9.36 8.16
CA PHE A 386 -10.54 -10.41 9.18
C PHE A 386 -9.60 -10.03 10.31
N LEU A 387 -10.11 -10.02 11.53
CA LEU A 387 -9.37 -9.55 12.70
C LEU A 387 -9.03 -10.69 13.66
N HIS A 388 -7.82 -10.69 14.17
CA HIS A 388 -7.33 -11.45 15.30
C HIS A 388 -6.98 -10.47 16.42
N ASN A 389 -7.68 -10.56 17.56
CA ASN A 389 -7.50 -9.65 18.70
C ASN A 389 -7.52 -8.17 18.24
N ASP A 390 -8.54 -7.81 17.44
CA ASP A 390 -8.80 -6.48 16.87
C ASP A 390 -7.72 -5.94 15.90
N ARG A 391 -6.80 -6.80 15.42
CA ARG A 391 -5.80 -6.48 14.40
C ARG A 391 -5.99 -7.33 13.15
N ASP A 392 -5.65 -6.78 11.98
CA ASP A 392 -5.68 -7.56 10.72
C ASP A 392 -4.88 -8.86 10.87
N PHE A 393 -5.37 -9.94 10.26
CA PHE A 393 -4.84 -11.29 10.48
C PHE A 393 -4.34 -11.93 9.18
N ALA A 394 -3.02 -12.02 9.04
CA ALA A 394 -2.37 -12.55 7.84
C ALA A 394 -2.62 -14.05 7.60
N SER A 395 -2.97 -14.82 8.62
CA SER A 395 -3.32 -16.25 8.50
C SER A 395 -4.79 -16.52 8.17
N ALA A 396 -5.59 -15.47 7.94
CA ALA A 396 -6.89 -15.58 7.29
C ALA A 396 -6.79 -15.08 5.85
N ALA A 397 -7.57 -15.67 4.95
CA ALA A 397 -7.63 -15.27 3.54
C ALA A 397 -9.07 -15.23 3.02
N GLY A 398 -9.32 -14.29 2.11
CA GLY A 398 -10.54 -14.23 1.30
C GLY A 398 -10.29 -14.80 -0.09
N ARG A 399 -11.30 -15.47 -0.63
CA ARG A 399 -11.39 -15.85 -2.04
C ARG A 399 -12.66 -15.24 -2.61
N SER A 400 -12.50 -14.34 -3.59
CA SER A 400 -13.66 -13.63 -4.15
C SER A 400 -13.85 -13.91 -5.63
N ARG A 401 -15.13 -13.86 -6.03
CA ARG A 401 -15.58 -13.79 -7.43
C ARG A 401 -16.42 -12.56 -7.61
N GLN A 402 -16.26 -11.89 -8.73
CA GLN A 402 -16.96 -10.65 -9.06
C GLN A 402 -17.63 -10.75 -10.41
N THR A 403 -18.87 -10.25 -10.49
CA THR A 403 -19.62 -10.02 -11.73
C THR A 403 -20.19 -8.61 -11.69
N GLY A 404 -19.65 -7.71 -12.51
CA GLY A 404 -20.05 -6.29 -12.48
C GLY A 404 -19.85 -5.67 -11.08
N ALA A 405 -20.91 -5.06 -10.56
CA ALA A 405 -20.95 -4.42 -9.25
C ALA A 405 -21.33 -5.39 -8.09
N ARG A 406 -21.10 -6.68 -8.27
CA ARG A 406 -21.42 -7.73 -7.29
C ARG A 406 -20.26 -8.66 -7.06
N PHE A 407 -20.10 -9.16 -5.84
CA PHE A 407 -19.10 -10.19 -5.54
C PHE A 407 -19.56 -11.13 -4.43
N VAL A 408 -19.01 -12.33 -4.42
CA VAL A 408 -19.11 -13.26 -3.29
C VAL A 408 -17.72 -13.60 -2.79
N THR A 409 -17.54 -13.71 -1.47
CA THR A 409 -16.30 -14.09 -0.82
C THR A 409 -16.51 -15.31 0.06
N ALA A 410 -15.62 -16.30 -0.07
CA ALA A 410 -15.39 -17.36 0.89
C ALA A 410 -14.15 -17.07 1.74
N TYR A 411 -14.18 -17.46 3.01
CA TYR A 411 -13.09 -17.22 3.95
C TYR A 411 -12.34 -18.51 4.28
N ASN A 412 -11.02 -18.40 4.36
CA ASN A 412 -10.12 -19.50 4.71
C ASN A 412 -9.24 -19.11 5.89
N MET A 413 -8.78 -20.13 6.61
CA MET A 413 -7.70 -19.98 7.58
C MET A 413 -6.44 -20.65 7.06
N LEU A 414 -5.33 -19.90 7.04
CA LEU A 414 -4.03 -20.32 6.53
C LEU A 414 -3.03 -20.40 7.66
N TYR A 415 -2.52 -21.57 7.94
CA TYR A 415 -1.68 -21.78 9.13
C TYR A 415 -0.23 -21.29 8.99
N ASP A 416 0.22 -20.92 7.81
CA ASP A 416 1.63 -20.64 7.51
C ASP A 416 1.97 -19.16 7.26
N ARG A 417 1.04 -18.24 7.54
CA ARG A 417 1.20 -16.83 7.14
C ARG A 417 1.62 -15.87 8.26
N GLY A 418 1.44 -16.19 9.52
CA GLY A 418 1.71 -15.28 10.63
C GLY A 418 0.49 -14.49 11.08
N SER A 419 0.66 -13.57 12.02
CA SER A 419 -0.42 -12.73 12.56
C SER A 419 -0.57 -11.45 11.78
N LEU A 420 0.33 -10.48 11.96
CA LEU A 420 0.24 -9.16 11.33
C LEU A 420 0.92 -9.12 9.96
N GLN A 421 2.03 -9.84 9.81
CA GLN A 421 2.83 -9.85 8.59
C GLN A 421 3.07 -11.26 8.04
N PRO A 422 2.81 -11.46 6.73
CA PRO A 422 3.07 -12.75 6.12
C PRO A 422 4.53 -13.17 6.27
N GLY A 423 4.75 -14.28 6.98
CA GLY A 423 6.04 -14.95 7.11
C GLY A 423 7.02 -14.39 8.13
N GLN A 424 6.75 -13.23 8.74
CA GLN A 424 7.67 -12.62 9.72
C GLN A 424 7.34 -12.96 11.17
N ASP A 425 6.07 -12.85 11.56
CA ASP A 425 5.57 -13.08 12.92
C ASP A 425 4.82 -14.41 13.05
N ARG A 426 5.25 -15.41 12.28
CA ARG A 426 4.66 -16.75 12.27
C ARG A 426 5.06 -17.54 13.52
N PRO A 427 4.10 -18.03 14.32
CA PRO A 427 4.39 -18.94 15.41
C PRO A 427 5.01 -20.24 14.89
N LYS A 428 6.06 -20.75 15.57
CA LYS A 428 6.77 -21.98 15.16
C LYS A 428 5.87 -23.20 15.13
N ASP A 429 4.94 -23.30 16.08
CA ASP A 429 3.97 -24.38 16.26
C ASP A 429 2.61 -24.10 15.62
N ARG A 430 2.47 -22.98 14.86
CA ARG A 430 1.24 -22.53 14.20
C ARG A 430 0.08 -22.23 15.13
N THR A 431 0.37 -21.99 16.41
CA THR A 431 -0.62 -21.71 17.46
C THR A 431 -0.69 -20.21 17.75
N PHE A 432 -1.88 -19.65 17.70
CA PHE A 432 -2.16 -18.26 18.06
C PHE A 432 -2.94 -18.20 19.36
N GLN A 433 -2.60 -17.25 20.24
CA GLN A 433 -3.38 -16.95 21.43
C GLN A 433 -4.50 -15.97 21.05
N VAL A 434 -5.74 -16.43 21.16
CA VAL A 434 -6.90 -15.74 20.59
C VAL A 434 -7.91 -15.38 21.68
N LYS A 435 -8.21 -14.08 21.76
CA LYS A 435 -9.36 -13.53 22.49
C LYS A 435 -10.54 -13.30 21.56
N SER A 436 -10.26 -12.97 20.30
CA SER A 436 -11.31 -12.80 19.29
C SER A 436 -10.83 -13.09 17.88
N PHE A 437 -11.74 -13.68 17.08
CA PHE A 437 -11.71 -13.70 15.62
C PHE A 437 -12.98 -13.05 15.09
N LYS A 438 -12.84 -12.03 14.23
CA LYS A 438 -13.97 -11.25 13.71
C LYS A 438 -13.84 -11.01 12.21
N ILE A 439 -14.94 -11.12 11.49
CA ILE A 439 -15.09 -10.63 10.11
C ILE A 439 -15.72 -9.26 10.19
N VAL A 440 -15.17 -8.28 9.48
CA VAL A 440 -15.66 -6.92 9.54
C VAL A 440 -15.83 -6.36 8.14
N TYR A 441 -17.03 -5.88 7.83
CA TYR A 441 -17.32 -5.02 6.70
C TYR A 441 -17.42 -3.59 7.20
N GLU A 442 -16.70 -2.67 6.57
CA GLU A 442 -16.63 -1.27 7.01
C GLU A 442 -16.95 -0.33 5.86
N LEU A 443 -17.74 0.69 6.12
CA LEU A 443 -17.92 1.88 5.29
C LEU A 443 -17.34 3.07 6.03
N ILE A 444 -16.32 3.71 5.45
CA ILE A 444 -15.56 4.80 6.07
C ILE A 444 -15.53 6.04 5.17
N GLY A 445 -15.17 7.19 5.73
CA GLY A 445 -14.87 8.41 4.98
C GLY A 445 -15.91 9.52 5.10
N SER A 446 -17.14 9.23 5.55
CA SER A 446 -18.19 10.23 5.73
C SER A 446 -19.00 10.03 7.01
N LYS A 447 -19.49 11.11 7.61
CA LYS A 447 -20.42 11.05 8.75
C LYS A 447 -21.84 10.62 8.34
N GLU A 448 -22.13 10.58 7.05
CA GLU A 448 -23.41 10.09 6.52
C GLU A 448 -23.47 8.57 6.48
N ASN A 449 -22.33 7.90 6.67
CA ASN A 449 -22.26 6.45 6.62
C ASN A 449 -23.18 5.82 7.67
N SER A 450 -23.95 4.86 7.23
CA SER A 450 -24.81 4.07 8.11
C SER A 450 -24.89 2.64 7.65
N VAL A 451 -25.19 1.73 8.58
CA VAL A 451 -25.56 0.34 8.31
C VAL A 451 -26.80 -0.01 9.10
N LYS A 452 -27.70 -0.75 8.50
CA LYS A 452 -28.94 -1.25 9.10
C LYS A 452 -29.24 -2.66 8.60
N GLN A 453 -29.94 -3.44 9.38
CA GLN A 453 -30.52 -4.71 8.96
C GLN A 453 -31.83 -4.45 8.17
N ILE A 454 -31.98 -5.09 7.02
CA ILE A 454 -33.12 -4.95 6.13
C ILE A 454 -33.87 -6.28 5.88
N GLY A 455 -33.32 -7.38 6.33
CA GLY A 455 -33.86 -8.74 6.28
C GLY A 455 -33.15 -9.64 7.29
N GLU A 456 -33.54 -10.90 7.40
CA GLU A 456 -32.93 -11.86 8.34
C GLU A 456 -31.42 -11.97 8.15
N ASP A 457 -30.96 -12.17 6.90
CA ASP A 457 -29.56 -12.30 6.50
C ASP A 457 -29.09 -11.15 5.60
N LEU A 458 -29.77 -9.99 5.65
CA LEU A 458 -29.51 -8.85 4.78
C LEU A 458 -29.20 -7.59 5.57
N PHE A 459 -28.05 -6.96 5.22
CA PHE A 459 -27.60 -5.73 5.83
C PHE A 459 -27.25 -4.69 4.75
N GLU A 460 -27.75 -3.47 4.91
CA GLU A 460 -27.57 -2.38 3.97
C GLU A 460 -26.66 -1.30 4.56
N PHE A 461 -25.52 -1.06 3.91
CA PHE A 461 -24.70 0.12 4.11
C PHE A 461 -25.14 1.22 3.14
N SER A 462 -25.24 2.44 3.62
CA SER A 462 -25.65 3.57 2.79
C SER A 462 -24.79 4.81 3.04
N SER A 463 -24.50 5.52 1.95
CA SER A 463 -23.90 6.86 1.92
C SER A 463 -24.16 7.46 0.53
N GLY A 464 -24.72 8.66 0.45
CA GLY A 464 -25.08 9.27 -0.84
C GLY A 464 -26.10 8.42 -1.62
N LYS A 465 -25.82 8.17 -2.91
CA LYS A 465 -26.74 7.49 -3.84
C LYS A 465 -26.51 5.98 -4.00
N ILE A 466 -25.42 5.45 -3.47
CA ILE A 466 -25.07 4.03 -3.56
C ILE A 466 -25.34 3.34 -2.23
N ARG A 467 -25.85 2.13 -2.32
CA ARG A 467 -26.05 1.22 -1.18
C ARG A 467 -25.26 -0.05 -1.43
N ALA A 468 -24.52 -0.50 -0.42
CA ALA A 468 -23.90 -1.82 -0.44
C ALA A 468 -24.77 -2.78 0.40
N VAL A 469 -25.32 -3.81 -0.22
CA VAL A 469 -26.14 -4.81 0.47
C VAL A 469 -25.30 -6.06 0.68
N VAL A 470 -25.17 -6.45 1.94
CA VAL A 470 -24.44 -7.64 2.38
C VAL A 470 -25.45 -8.77 2.59
N HIS A 471 -25.24 -9.87 1.89
CA HIS A 471 -26.03 -11.11 1.96
C HIS A 471 -25.23 -12.16 2.73
N LEU A 472 -25.70 -12.55 3.88
CA LEU A 472 -25.10 -13.61 4.67
C LEU A 472 -25.56 -14.98 4.18
N CYS A 473 -24.67 -15.95 4.20
CA CYS A 473 -25.09 -17.35 4.13
C CYS A 473 -25.65 -17.77 5.49
N SER A 474 -26.84 -18.32 5.52
CA SER A 474 -27.49 -18.82 6.75
C SER A 474 -26.72 -19.98 7.42
N ASP A 475 -25.81 -20.64 6.68
CA ASP A 475 -24.98 -21.75 7.17
C ASP A 475 -23.54 -21.33 7.50
N ASN A 476 -23.32 -20.04 7.78
CA ASN A 476 -22.01 -19.53 8.21
C ASN A 476 -21.64 -20.05 9.59
N ARG A 477 -20.51 -20.82 9.67
CA ARG A 477 -20.03 -21.45 10.90
C ARG A 477 -18.51 -21.36 11.03
N PHE A 478 -18.08 -21.30 12.29
CA PHE A 478 -16.69 -21.41 12.66
C PHE A 478 -16.55 -22.36 13.86
N GLU A 479 -15.87 -23.50 13.68
CA GLU A 479 -15.66 -24.53 14.72
C GLU A 479 -16.98 -24.95 15.40
N GLY A 480 -17.98 -25.32 14.59
CA GLY A 480 -19.32 -25.76 15.05
C GLY A 480 -20.21 -24.65 15.59
N ARG A 481 -19.80 -23.39 15.55
CA ARG A 481 -20.54 -22.24 16.05
C ARG A 481 -21.13 -21.41 14.93
N GLU A 482 -22.36 -20.98 15.09
CA GLU A 482 -22.93 -19.95 14.23
C GLU A 482 -22.24 -18.60 14.47
N ILE A 483 -22.02 -17.86 13.37
CA ILE A 483 -21.42 -16.53 13.47
C ILE A 483 -22.48 -15.53 13.88
N GLN A 484 -22.21 -14.83 14.98
CA GLN A 484 -23.12 -13.79 15.49
C GLN A 484 -22.78 -12.46 14.82
N TRP A 485 -23.76 -11.87 14.13
CA TRP A 485 -23.60 -10.61 13.42
C TRP A 485 -24.19 -9.44 14.19
N SER A 486 -23.47 -8.32 14.21
CA SER A 486 -23.89 -7.09 14.89
C SER A 486 -23.53 -5.86 14.09
N ILE A 487 -24.28 -4.79 14.28
CA ILE A 487 -24.11 -3.50 13.64
C ILE A 487 -23.43 -2.52 14.60
N GLN A 488 -22.49 -1.75 14.07
CA GLN A 488 -21.85 -0.65 14.79
C GLN A 488 -21.83 0.61 13.89
N ASN A 489 -22.43 1.71 14.38
CA ASN A 489 -22.41 3.00 13.71
C ASN A 489 -21.68 4.02 14.62
N ASP A 490 -20.45 4.37 14.28
CA ASP A 490 -19.65 5.35 15.02
C ASP A 490 -19.78 6.74 14.35
N GLN A 491 -20.67 7.55 14.86
CA GLN A 491 -20.91 8.92 14.39
C GLN A 491 -19.68 9.84 14.56
N LYS A 492 -18.76 9.53 15.48
CA LYS A 492 -17.57 10.34 15.74
C LYS A 492 -16.56 10.20 14.59
N THR A 493 -16.28 8.99 14.19
CA THR A 493 -15.36 8.67 13.08
C THR A 493 -16.03 8.67 11.72
N GLY A 494 -17.36 8.52 11.67
CA GLY A 494 -18.11 8.30 10.43
C GLY A 494 -17.87 6.90 9.87
N THR A 495 -17.72 5.91 10.74
CA THR A 495 -17.53 4.50 10.38
C THR A 495 -18.82 3.73 10.67
N ALA A 496 -19.34 3.06 9.66
CA ALA A 496 -20.42 2.06 9.80
C ALA A 496 -19.82 0.68 9.60
N SER A 497 -20.11 -0.26 10.51
CA SER A 497 -19.52 -1.60 10.46
C SER A 497 -20.56 -2.69 10.71
N LEU A 498 -20.45 -3.79 9.94
CA LEU A 498 -21.09 -5.07 10.21
C LEU A 498 -20.02 -6.03 10.71
N VAL A 499 -20.18 -6.55 11.92
CA VAL A 499 -19.19 -7.39 12.61
C VAL A 499 -19.76 -8.79 12.79
N GLY A 500 -19.13 -9.79 12.21
CA GLY A 500 -19.38 -11.20 12.42
C GLY A 500 -18.37 -11.80 13.39
N VAL A 501 -18.83 -12.27 14.54
CA VAL A 501 -17.99 -12.85 15.59
C VAL A 501 -17.85 -14.35 15.38
N CYS A 502 -16.67 -14.79 14.93
CA CYS A 502 -16.30 -16.20 14.81
C CYS A 502 -15.91 -16.78 16.19
N TYR A 503 -15.18 -16.03 16.98
CA TYR A 503 -14.84 -16.34 18.36
C TYR A 503 -14.66 -15.04 19.16
N GLU A 504 -15.16 -15.02 20.39
CA GLU A 504 -14.87 -13.99 21.38
C GLU A 504 -15.02 -14.59 22.78
N GLY A 505 -14.02 -14.39 23.65
CA GLY A 505 -14.05 -14.94 25.00
C GLY A 505 -12.68 -14.94 25.69
N GLU A 506 -12.50 -15.85 26.65
CA GLU A 506 -11.23 -16.04 27.31
C GLU A 506 -10.13 -16.39 26.29
N GLU A 507 -8.93 -15.88 26.55
CA GLU A 507 -7.78 -16.16 25.71
C GLU A 507 -7.45 -17.66 25.69
N LYS A 508 -7.46 -18.26 24.53
CA LYS A 508 -7.11 -19.67 24.35
C LYS A 508 -6.27 -19.92 23.10
N PRO A 509 -5.50 -21.02 23.06
CA PRO A 509 -4.74 -21.38 21.88
C PRO A 509 -5.66 -21.90 20.76
N PHE A 510 -5.43 -21.39 19.54
CA PHE A 510 -5.95 -21.95 18.30
C PHE A 510 -4.78 -22.41 17.43
N LYS A 511 -4.72 -23.69 17.15
CA LYS A 511 -3.73 -24.24 16.24
C LYS A 511 -4.33 -24.34 14.85
N MET A 512 -3.74 -23.59 13.91
CA MET A 512 -4.34 -23.34 12.60
C MET A 512 -4.52 -24.60 11.74
N ASP A 513 -3.66 -25.62 11.93
CA ASP A 513 -3.75 -26.90 11.21
C ASP A 513 -4.71 -27.91 11.87
N GLU A 514 -5.26 -27.58 13.04
CA GLU A 514 -6.22 -28.40 13.76
C GLU A 514 -7.66 -27.84 13.69
N LEU A 515 -7.87 -26.71 13.00
CA LEU A 515 -9.22 -26.16 12.80
C LEU A 515 -10.07 -27.13 11.96
N ASP A 516 -11.23 -27.52 12.47
CA ASP A 516 -12.10 -28.50 11.83
C ASP A 516 -13.08 -27.87 10.83
N GLU A 517 -13.64 -26.70 11.17
CA GLU A 517 -14.64 -26.07 10.35
C GLU A 517 -14.43 -24.55 10.22
N VAL A 518 -14.19 -24.10 8.99
CA VAL A 518 -14.27 -22.69 8.57
C VAL A 518 -15.22 -22.62 7.38
N ARG A 519 -16.52 -22.49 7.66
CA ARG A 519 -17.60 -22.53 6.67
C ARG A 519 -18.25 -21.15 6.62
N ILE A 520 -17.68 -20.24 5.82
CA ILE A 520 -18.07 -18.83 5.83
C ILE A 520 -18.08 -18.29 4.41
N ALA A 521 -19.23 -17.77 4.00
CA ALA A 521 -19.41 -17.08 2.73
C ALA A 521 -20.35 -15.88 2.87
N VAL A 522 -20.05 -14.82 2.12
CA VAL A 522 -20.81 -13.57 2.12
C VAL A 522 -20.89 -13.03 0.70
N GLY A 523 -22.09 -12.72 0.22
CA GLY A 523 -22.34 -11.98 -1.01
C GLY A 523 -22.47 -10.48 -0.74
N VAL A 524 -22.03 -9.64 -1.66
CA VAL A 524 -22.22 -8.19 -1.59
C VAL A 524 -22.56 -7.64 -2.96
N GLU A 525 -23.58 -6.81 -3.02
CA GLU A 525 -23.96 -6.06 -4.21
C GLU A 525 -24.03 -4.56 -3.94
N PHE A 526 -23.66 -3.78 -4.95
CA PHE A 526 -23.75 -2.32 -4.92
C PHE A 526 -24.90 -1.89 -5.80
N LEU A 527 -25.85 -1.21 -5.19
CA LEU A 527 -27.12 -0.84 -5.80
C LEU A 527 -27.24 0.68 -5.92
N LYS A 528 -27.78 1.14 -7.05
CA LYS A 528 -28.19 2.53 -7.25
C LYS A 528 -29.58 2.77 -6.68
N GLU A 529 -29.95 4.03 -6.61
CA GLU A 529 -31.31 4.41 -6.18
C GLU A 529 -32.38 3.75 -7.04
N GLY A 530 -33.38 3.14 -6.41
CA GLY A 530 -34.48 2.43 -7.08
C GLY A 530 -34.20 0.96 -7.41
N GLU A 531 -32.95 0.48 -7.31
CA GLU A 531 -32.65 -0.95 -7.52
C GLU A 531 -33.00 -1.76 -6.26
N ALA A 532 -33.57 -2.96 -6.46
CA ALA A 532 -33.89 -3.89 -5.37
C ALA A 532 -32.75 -4.89 -5.15
N PRO A 533 -32.49 -5.30 -3.89
CA PRO A 533 -31.56 -6.38 -3.60
C PRO A 533 -31.97 -7.70 -4.25
N SER A 534 -30.97 -8.53 -4.60
CA SER A 534 -31.22 -9.91 -5.03
C SER A 534 -31.95 -10.68 -3.95
N SER A 535 -32.90 -11.54 -4.38
CA SER A 535 -33.56 -12.48 -3.48
C SER A 535 -32.88 -13.86 -3.43
N ALA A 536 -31.83 -14.06 -4.26
CA ALA A 536 -31.08 -15.32 -4.29
C ALA A 536 -30.23 -15.48 -3.03
N PRO A 537 -30.27 -16.63 -2.34
CA PRO A 537 -29.45 -16.88 -1.17
C PRO A 537 -27.99 -17.15 -1.56
N VAL A 538 -27.06 -16.77 -0.68
CA VAL A 538 -25.70 -17.28 -0.70
C VAL A 538 -25.70 -18.68 -0.11
N THR A 539 -25.16 -19.65 -0.82
CA THR A 539 -25.14 -21.05 -0.38
C THR A 539 -23.73 -21.60 -0.27
N ILE A 540 -23.54 -22.52 0.66
CA ILE A 540 -22.32 -23.31 0.82
C ILE A 540 -22.71 -24.78 0.76
N SER A 541 -22.06 -25.54 -0.10
CA SER A 541 -22.21 -27.01 -0.20
C SER A 541 -20.86 -27.71 -0.16
N ASP A 542 -20.86 -28.99 0.16
CA ASP A 542 -19.64 -29.79 0.07
C ASP A 542 -19.21 -29.91 -1.40
N ASP A 543 -17.92 -29.74 -1.66
CA ASP A 543 -17.39 -29.88 -3.02
C ASP A 543 -17.10 -31.37 -3.31
N PRO A 544 -17.82 -32.00 -4.26
CA PRO A 544 -17.67 -33.43 -4.54
C PRO A 544 -16.35 -33.79 -5.23
N TYR A 545 -15.61 -32.82 -5.75
CA TYR A 545 -14.37 -33.06 -6.49
C TYR A 545 -13.13 -33.24 -5.59
N PHE A 546 -13.23 -32.92 -4.31
CA PHE A 546 -12.13 -33.05 -3.37
C PHE A 546 -12.36 -34.19 -2.38
N THR A 547 -11.39 -35.08 -2.26
CA THR A 547 -11.48 -36.27 -1.41
C THR A 547 -11.25 -35.95 0.07
N LYS A 548 -11.86 -36.76 0.96
CA LYS A 548 -11.80 -36.63 2.42
C LYS A 548 -10.40 -36.55 3.05
N ASN A 549 -9.34 -36.86 2.30
CA ASN A 549 -7.95 -36.86 2.81
C ASN A 549 -7.29 -35.47 2.80
N GLU A 550 -7.88 -34.48 2.13
CA GLU A 550 -7.32 -33.13 1.99
C GLU A 550 -8.03 -32.05 2.82
N GLY A 551 -9.01 -32.44 3.63
CA GLY A 551 -9.88 -31.55 4.39
C GLY A 551 -11.23 -31.33 3.72
N ALA A 552 -12.18 -30.67 4.42
CA ALA A 552 -13.47 -30.34 3.88
C ALA A 552 -13.35 -29.14 2.93
N PHE A 553 -13.70 -29.34 1.67
CA PHE A 553 -13.81 -28.26 0.69
C PHE A 553 -15.28 -27.92 0.52
N TYR A 554 -15.59 -26.64 0.46
CA TYR A 554 -16.94 -26.15 0.27
C TYR A 554 -17.02 -25.38 -1.03
N ARG A 555 -18.09 -25.60 -1.77
CA ARG A 555 -18.46 -24.81 -2.93
C ARG A 555 -19.40 -23.69 -2.48
N VAL A 556 -19.07 -22.46 -2.88
CA VAL A 556 -19.89 -21.28 -2.61
C VAL A 556 -20.57 -20.86 -3.89
N GLU A 557 -21.90 -20.66 -3.85
CA GLU A 557 -22.71 -20.20 -4.98
C GLU A 557 -23.58 -19.03 -4.57
N TRP A 558 -23.73 -18.10 -5.50
CA TRP A 558 -24.66 -16.99 -5.41
C TRP A 558 -25.07 -16.57 -6.82
N GLU A 559 -26.31 -16.76 -7.20
CA GLU A 559 -26.82 -16.57 -8.57
C GLU A 559 -26.40 -15.24 -9.24
N PRO A 560 -26.41 -14.07 -8.53
CA PRO A 560 -25.96 -12.81 -9.13
C PRO A 560 -24.49 -12.77 -9.55
N VAL A 561 -23.69 -13.74 -9.14
CA VAL A 561 -22.27 -13.85 -9.46
C VAL A 561 -22.00 -15.18 -10.15
N ASP A 562 -21.32 -15.14 -11.29
CA ASP A 562 -20.90 -16.36 -11.98
C ASP A 562 -19.85 -17.11 -11.18
N THR A 563 -20.27 -18.17 -10.51
CA THR A 563 -19.43 -19.08 -9.73
C THR A 563 -19.17 -20.42 -10.44
N SER A 564 -19.63 -20.58 -11.65
CA SER A 564 -19.57 -21.85 -12.40
C SER A 564 -18.16 -22.38 -12.66
N THR A 565 -17.15 -21.50 -12.64
CA THR A 565 -15.73 -21.86 -12.84
C THR A 565 -14.96 -22.02 -11.53
N SER A 566 -15.60 -22.23 -10.40
CA SER A 566 -15.08 -21.90 -9.08
C SER A 566 -14.71 -23.05 -8.13
N PRO A 567 -13.67 -23.88 -8.44
CA PRO A 567 -12.90 -24.48 -7.36
C PRO A 567 -12.19 -23.45 -6.48
N GLN A 568 -12.13 -22.19 -6.93
CA GLN A 568 -11.40 -21.08 -6.28
C GLN A 568 -12.13 -20.42 -5.11
N LEU A 569 -13.42 -20.67 -4.91
CA LEU A 569 -14.20 -20.11 -3.79
C LEU A 569 -14.29 -21.04 -2.59
N ALA A 570 -13.91 -22.30 -2.73
CA ALA A 570 -13.98 -23.24 -1.62
C ALA A 570 -13.05 -22.79 -0.47
N PRO A 571 -13.54 -22.60 0.76
CA PRO A 571 -12.69 -22.48 1.91
C PRO A 571 -11.91 -23.79 2.06
N CYS A 572 -10.60 -23.69 2.16
CA CYS A 572 -9.72 -24.84 2.19
C CYS A 572 -9.24 -25.10 3.61
N LYS A 573 -9.49 -26.30 4.13
CA LYS A 573 -8.77 -26.80 5.28
C LYS A 573 -7.36 -27.17 4.80
N SER A 574 -6.36 -26.43 5.27
CA SER A 574 -4.94 -26.78 5.14
C SER A 574 -4.47 -27.29 3.77
N THR A 575 -4.47 -26.48 2.76
CA THR A 575 -3.54 -26.73 1.67
C THR A 575 -2.12 -26.46 2.19
N LYS A 576 -1.28 -27.48 2.20
CA LYS A 576 0.16 -27.31 2.26
C LYS A 576 0.56 -26.50 1.04
N TYR A 577 0.70 -25.19 1.18
CA TYR A 577 1.30 -24.32 0.19
C TYR A 577 2.75 -24.02 0.55
#